data_3e64bf67088147c5368f18a57fa37b33
#
_entry.id   3e64bf67088147c5368f18a57fa37b33
#
_cell.length_a   1.000
_cell.length_b   1.000
_cell.length_c   1.000
_cell.angle_alpha   90.00
_cell.angle_beta   90.00
_cell.angle_gamma   90.00
#
_symmetry.space_group_name_H-M   'P 1'
#
loop_
_entity.id
_entity.type
_entity.pdbx_description
1 polymer ?
#
loop_
_entity_poly.entity_id
_entity_poly.type
_entity_poly.pdbx_seq_one_letter_code
_entity_poly.pdbx_strand_id
1 'polypeptide(L)'
;MNPARLSCPAPAKLNLFLHVTGRRADGYHSLQTLFRFIDLHDTLHFDLRADGVVRRTNAVEGVEEDQDLCVRAARLLQSETGCRLGVDIGVEKRIPMGGGLGGGSSDAATTLLALNRLWSLGLSREKLMRLGLRLGADVPVFVFGENAFAEGVGEQLQAFPLPATWYVVLFPPVHVPTAKVFTHPELTRDSVSITMRALPIGQPEHAADLSGSQLRNDLQSVVCKLYPEVARHIALLAKYGAAAMTGSGACVFAGFAARDAAQVALRELQDLFEVRGVVAQGLMKHPLHDWV
;
A
#
# COMPACT_ATOMS: atom_id res chain seq x y z
N MET A 1 27.84 13.33 -21.15
CA MET A 1 26.61 12.47 -21.10
C MET A 1 25.80 12.94 -19.93
N ASN A 2 24.52 13.29 -20.13
CA ASN A 2 23.65 13.56 -18.99
C ASN A 2 23.62 12.31 -18.09
N PRO A 3 23.78 12.46 -16.77
CA PRO A 3 23.65 11.32 -15.87
C PRO A 3 22.29 10.67 -16.10
N ALA A 4 22.25 9.33 -16.08
CA ALA A 4 21.00 8.63 -16.28
C ALA A 4 20.03 8.99 -15.13
N ARG A 5 18.88 9.52 -15.51
CA ARG A 5 17.81 9.93 -14.59
C ARG A 5 16.56 9.10 -14.85
N LEU A 6 15.91 8.66 -13.77
CA LEU A 6 14.60 7.98 -13.82
C LEU A 6 13.60 8.75 -12.96
N SER A 7 12.36 8.80 -13.45
CA SER A 7 11.21 9.26 -12.65
C SER A 7 10.16 8.15 -12.63
N CYS A 8 9.79 7.69 -11.45
CA CYS A 8 9.01 6.49 -11.26
C CYS A 8 7.82 6.74 -10.35
N PRO A 9 6.59 6.35 -10.74
CA PRO A 9 5.45 6.36 -9.85
C PRO A 9 5.53 5.20 -8.84
N ALA A 10 5.21 5.50 -7.58
CA ALA A 10 5.08 4.56 -6.48
C ALA A 10 3.61 4.52 -6.03
N PRO A 11 2.78 3.61 -6.56
CA PRO A 11 1.34 3.60 -6.35
C PRO A 11 0.98 3.19 -4.92
N ALA A 12 -0.14 3.69 -4.41
CA ALA A 12 -0.75 3.21 -3.18
C ALA A 12 -1.42 1.84 -3.39
N LYS A 13 -1.71 1.17 -2.27
CA LYS A 13 -2.55 -0.04 -2.22
C LYS A 13 -3.73 0.16 -1.29
N LEU A 14 -4.79 -0.59 -1.53
CA LEU A 14 -5.87 -0.87 -0.60
C LEU A 14 -5.79 -2.33 -0.15
N ASN A 15 -6.14 -2.58 1.11
CA ASN A 15 -6.53 -3.92 1.56
C ASN A 15 -8.05 -3.99 1.40
N LEU A 16 -8.54 -4.71 0.40
CA LEU A 16 -9.99 -4.84 0.16
C LEU A 16 -10.67 -5.59 1.30
N PHE A 17 -9.95 -6.49 1.95
CA PHE A 17 -10.24 -7.05 3.27
C PHE A 17 -8.91 -7.34 3.99
N LEU A 18 -8.96 -7.56 5.30
CA LEU A 18 -7.81 -7.98 6.08
C LEU A 18 -8.28 -8.84 7.26
N HIS A 19 -7.99 -10.13 7.20
CA HIS A 19 -8.27 -11.07 8.27
C HIS A 19 -7.01 -11.37 9.06
N VAL A 20 -7.10 -11.41 10.39
CA VAL A 20 -6.05 -11.90 11.27
C VAL A 20 -6.40 -13.34 11.65
N THR A 21 -5.68 -14.29 11.05
CA THR A 21 -5.99 -15.73 11.15
C THR A 21 -5.22 -16.45 12.26
N GLY A 22 -4.26 -15.76 12.88
CA GLY A 22 -3.49 -16.32 13.98
C GLY A 22 -2.41 -15.40 14.50
N ARG A 23 -1.82 -15.77 15.66
CA ARG A 23 -0.61 -15.16 16.19
C ARG A 23 0.54 -16.16 16.11
N ARG A 24 1.65 -15.74 15.55
CA ARG A 24 2.85 -16.56 15.37
C ARG A 24 3.74 -16.54 16.61
N ALA A 25 4.60 -17.54 16.75
CA ALA A 25 5.57 -17.62 17.85
C ALA A 25 6.62 -16.48 17.82
N ASP A 26 6.90 -15.91 16.64
CA ASP A 26 7.79 -14.76 16.43
C ASP A 26 7.15 -13.41 16.83
N GLY A 27 5.88 -13.41 17.28
CA GLY A 27 5.14 -12.23 17.71
C GLY A 27 4.36 -11.54 16.57
N TYR A 28 4.61 -11.91 15.31
CA TYR A 28 3.84 -11.45 14.17
C TYR A 28 2.45 -12.12 14.12
N HIS A 29 1.58 -11.60 13.26
CA HIS A 29 0.25 -12.17 13.02
C HIS A 29 0.20 -12.80 11.63
N SER A 30 -0.43 -13.98 11.55
CA SER A 30 -0.82 -14.55 10.26
C SER A 30 -2.03 -13.78 9.74
N LEU A 31 -1.96 -13.40 8.47
CA LEU A 31 -2.97 -12.56 7.81
C LEU A 31 -3.48 -13.24 6.55
N GLN A 32 -4.69 -12.87 6.15
CA GLN A 32 -5.17 -13.01 4.78
C GLN A 32 -5.71 -11.67 4.32
N THR A 33 -5.34 -11.24 3.13
CA THR A 33 -5.81 -9.97 2.56
C THR A 33 -5.85 -10.03 1.04
N LEU A 34 -6.60 -9.12 0.44
CA LEU A 34 -6.56 -8.88 -1.00
C LEU A 34 -6.07 -7.47 -1.26
N PHE A 35 -4.89 -7.37 -1.86
CA PHE A 35 -4.27 -6.11 -2.25
C PHE A 35 -4.80 -5.62 -3.59
N ARG A 36 -5.15 -4.35 -3.64
CA ARG A 36 -5.54 -3.59 -4.83
C ARG A 36 -4.67 -2.36 -4.99
N PHE A 37 -3.93 -2.24 -6.09
CA PHE A 37 -3.25 -0.99 -6.43
C PHE A 37 -4.23 0.07 -6.92
N ILE A 38 -3.95 1.33 -6.60
CA ILE A 38 -4.70 2.49 -7.07
C ILE A 38 -3.76 3.54 -7.66
N ASP A 39 -4.27 4.41 -8.52
CA ASP A 39 -3.49 5.43 -9.24
C ASP A 39 -3.10 6.65 -8.40
N LEU A 40 -3.48 6.71 -7.11
CA LEU A 40 -2.85 7.60 -6.14
C LEU A 40 -1.41 7.12 -5.92
N HIS A 41 -0.42 7.97 -6.21
CA HIS A 41 0.99 7.57 -6.14
C HIS A 41 1.90 8.71 -5.69
N ASP A 42 3.00 8.35 -5.05
CA ASP A 42 4.17 9.21 -4.88
C ASP A 42 5.01 9.18 -6.17
N THR A 43 5.86 10.16 -6.38
CA THR A 43 6.80 10.18 -7.52
C THR A 43 8.22 10.19 -6.99
N LEU A 44 9.03 9.22 -7.43
CA LEU A 44 10.43 9.12 -7.07
C LEU A 44 11.32 9.49 -8.25
N HIS A 45 12.35 10.26 -7.96
CA HIS A 45 13.37 10.68 -8.91
C HIS A 45 14.71 10.09 -8.51
N PHE A 46 15.41 9.49 -9.46
CA PHE A 46 16.71 8.86 -9.23
C PHE A 46 17.73 9.44 -10.19
N ASP A 47 18.76 10.11 -9.65
CA ASP A 47 19.90 10.60 -10.42
C ASP A 47 21.13 9.76 -10.08
N LEU A 48 21.70 9.08 -11.11
CA LEU A 48 22.84 8.17 -10.96
C LEU A 48 24.08 8.92 -10.47
N ARG A 49 24.79 8.32 -9.51
CA ARG A 49 26.07 8.78 -8.99
C ARG A 49 27.16 7.72 -9.19
N ALA A 50 28.38 8.14 -9.53
CA ALA A 50 29.53 7.25 -9.69
C ALA A 50 30.36 7.06 -8.41
N ASP A 51 30.08 7.85 -7.36
CA ASP A 51 30.87 7.90 -6.12
C ASP A 51 30.39 6.95 -5.02
N GLY A 52 29.35 6.15 -5.29
CA GLY A 52 28.79 5.19 -4.34
C GLY A 52 27.91 5.81 -3.25
N VAL A 53 27.74 7.12 -3.22
CA VAL A 53 26.95 7.81 -2.21
C VAL A 53 25.45 7.62 -2.48
N VAL A 54 24.71 7.23 -1.45
CA VAL A 54 23.23 7.19 -1.44
C VAL A 54 22.73 8.29 -0.53
N ARG A 55 21.95 9.20 -1.04
CA ARG A 55 21.33 10.27 -0.25
C ARG A 55 19.95 10.67 -0.77
N ARG A 56 19.13 11.20 0.12
CA ARG A 56 17.87 11.86 -0.24
C ARG A 56 18.12 13.35 -0.54
N THR A 57 17.51 13.87 -1.60
CA THR A 57 17.74 15.26 -2.05
C THR A 57 16.79 16.28 -1.44
N ASN A 58 15.68 15.83 -0.88
CA ASN A 58 14.66 16.67 -0.23
C ASN A 58 14.22 16.09 1.10
N ALA A 59 13.81 16.94 2.04
CA ALA A 59 13.26 16.49 3.31
C ALA A 59 11.90 15.83 3.10
N VAL A 60 11.62 14.77 3.86
CA VAL A 60 10.28 14.18 4.04
C VAL A 60 9.90 14.41 5.49
N GLU A 61 8.78 15.08 5.72
CA GLU A 61 8.35 15.46 7.06
C GLU A 61 8.25 14.24 7.99
N GLY A 62 8.86 14.34 9.17
CA GLY A 62 8.83 13.27 10.18
C GLY A 62 9.68 12.03 9.86
N VAL A 63 10.52 12.05 8.80
CA VAL A 63 11.37 10.93 8.43
C VAL A 63 12.83 11.36 8.29
N GLU A 64 13.67 10.92 9.23
CA GLU A 64 15.11 11.09 9.13
C GLU A 64 15.68 10.29 7.94
N GLU A 65 16.73 10.79 7.29
CA GLU A 65 17.28 10.19 6.06
C GLU A 65 17.67 8.72 6.25
N ASP A 66 18.33 8.38 7.34
CA ASP A 66 18.77 6.99 7.60
C ASP A 66 17.60 6.03 7.92
N GLN A 67 16.44 6.56 8.30
CA GLN A 67 15.21 5.79 8.51
C GLN A 67 14.35 5.70 7.26
N ASP A 68 14.66 6.51 6.24
CA ASP A 68 13.91 6.51 4.99
C ASP A 68 14.05 5.17 4.25
N LEU A 69 12.91 4.56 3.91
CA LEU A 69 12.88 3.25 3.28
C LEU A 69 13.50 3.26 1.86
N CYS A 70 13.50 4.39 1.14
CA CYS A 70 14.18 4.51 -0.14
C CYS A 70 15.71 4.44 0.03
N VAL A 71 16.25 5.19 0.99
CA VAL A 71 17.68 5.18 1.31
C VAL A 71 18.11 3.79 1.79
N ARG A 72 17.32 3.19 2.66
CA ARG A 72 17.57 1.83 3.17
C ARG A 72 17.51 0.77 2.05
N ALA A 73 16.56 0.90 1.11
CA ALA A 73 16.46 0.01 -0.05
C ALA A 73 17.68 0.11 -0.97
N ALA A 74 18.14 1.33 -1.25
CA ALA A 74 19.35 1.56 -2.06
C ALA A 74 20.60 0.98 -1.39
N ARG A 75 20.83 1.26 -0.10
CA ARG A 75 21.95 0.71 0.68
C ARG A 75 21.90 -0.81 0.80
N LEU A 76 20.68 -1.38 0.91
CA LEU A 76 20.48 -2.83 0.92
C LEU A 76 20.92 -3.45 -0.40
N LEU A 77 20.54 -2.86 -1.55
CA LEU A 77 20.99 -3.33 -2.86
C LEU A 77 22.51 -3.25 -3.00
N GLN A 78 23.16 -2.13 -2.60
CA GLN A 78 24.61 -2.01 -2.62
C GLN A 78 25.27 -3.15 -1.82
N SER A 79 24.83 -3.39 -0.60
CA SER A 79 25.40 -4.44 0.29
C SER A 79 25.21 -5.85 -0.24
N GLU A 80 24.07 -6.14 -0.86
CA GLU A 80 23.73 -7.48 -1.38
C GLU A 80 24.39 -7.81 -2.73
N THR A 81 24.76 -6.78 -3.50
CA THR A 81 25.30 -6.95 -4.85
C THR A 81 26.76 -6.54 -5.00
N GLY A 82 27.32 -5.83 -4.01
CA GLY A 82 28.63 -5.21 -4.11
C GLY A 82 28.69 -4.02 -5.09
N CYS A 83 27.52 -3.50 -5.52
CA CYS A 83 27.44 -2.36 -6.42
C CYS A 83 28.09 -1.13 -5.81
N ARG A 84 28.97 -0.47 -6.59
CA ARG A 84 29.71 0.74 -6.17
C ARG A 84 29.08 2.04 -6.69
N LEU A 85 27.99 1.95 -7.44
CA LEU A 85 27.24 3.12 -7.89
C LEU A 85 26.40 3.67 -6.76
N GLY A 86 26.23 4.98 -6.71
CA GLY A 86 25.36 5.70 -5.80
C GLY A 86 24.13 6.27 -6.50
N VAL A 87 23.31 6.99 -5.76
CA VAL A 87 22.09 7.61 -6.27
C VAL A 87 21.69 8.80 -5.41
N ASP A 88 21.24 9.87 -6.05
CA ASP A 88 20.44 10.93 -5.43
C ASP A 88 18.96 10.57 -5.60
N ILE A 89 18.20 10.57 -4.49
CA ILE A 89 16.78 10.17 -4.46
C ILE A 89 15.93 11.37 -4.06
N GLY A 90 15.06 11.83 -4.98
CA GLY A 90 14.01 12.80 -4.70
C GLY A 90 12.67 12.11 -4.50
N VAL A 91 11.86 12.56 -3.54
CA VAL A 91 10.55 11.96 -3.23
C VAL A 91 9.47 13.04 -3.20
N GLU A 92 8.53 12.97 -4.12
CA GLU A 92 7.32 13.81 -4.11
C GLU A 92 6.18 13.03 -3.44
N LYS A 93 5.87 13.35 -2.19
CA LYS A 93 4.83 12.67 -1.40
C LYS A 93 3.43 13.20 -1.72
N ARG A 94 2.53 12.27 -2.11
CA ARG A 94 1.10 12.48 -2.29
C ARG A 94 0.25 11.51 -1.47
N ILE A 95 0.80 10.32 -1.19
CA ILE A 95 0.16 9.31 -0.35
C ILE A 95 0.26 9.76 1.11
N PRO A 96 -0.86 9.92 1.85
CA PRO A 96 -0.82 10.25 3.26
C PRO A 96 0.01 9.25 4.08
N MET A 97 0.93 9.78 4.90
CA MET A 97 1.74 8.93 5.78
C MET A 97 0.90 8.33 6.91
N GLY A 98 1.14 7.07 7.25
CA GLY A 98 0.42 6.39 8.33
C GLY A 98 -1.05 6.12 8.03
N GLY A 99 -1.48 6.21 6.77
CA GLY A 99 -2.87 6.03 6.34
C GLY A 99 -3.29 4.58 6.01
N GLY A 100 -2.42 3.58 6.15
CA GLY A 100 -2.72 2.21 5.75
C GLY A 100 -2.64 1.96 4.22
N LEU A 101 -2.19 2.95 3.44
CA LEU A 101 -2.09 2.92 1.98
C LEU A 101 -0.75 2.36 1.46
N GLY A 102 0.19 2.04 2.33
CA GLY A 102 1.46 1.42 1.98
C GLY A 102 2.49 2.35 1.30
N GLY A 103 2.35 3.69 1.40
CA GLY A 103 3.20 4.64 0.68
C GLY A 103 4.70 4.42 0.86
N GLY A 104 5.21 4.33 2.09
CA GLY A 104 6.64 4.10 2.32
C GLY A 104 7.13 2.73 1.80
N SER A 105 6.28 1.70 1.86
CA SER A 105 6.60 0.38 1.29
C SER A 105 6.61 0.41 -0.24
N SER A 106 5.71 1.18 -0.85
CA SER A 106 5.68 1.43 -2.30
C SER A 106 6.94 2.18 -2.75
N ASP A 107 7.35 3.21 -2.00
CA ASP A 107 8.56 3.97 -2.27
C ASP A 107 9.80 3.06 -2.23
N ALA A 108 9.91 2.21 -1.22
CA ALA A 108 10.98 1.22 -1.10
C ALA A 108 11.01 0.23 -2.27
N ALA A 109 9.86 -0.34 -2.63
CA ALA A 109 9.74 -1.27 -3.74
C ALA A 109 10.09 -0.61 -5.07
N THR A 110 9.58 0.61 -5.30
CA THR A 110 9.91 1.41 -6.49
C THR A 110 11.41 1.69 -6.54
N THR A 111 12.05 1.98 -5.41
CA THR A 111 13.50 2.16 -5.33
C THR A 111 14.24 0.87 -5.70
N LEU A 112 13.83 -0.29 -5.17
CA LEU A 112 14.44 -1.58 -5.53
C LEU A 112 14.34 -1.86 -7.04
N LEU A 113 13.17 -1.65 -7.65
CA LEU A 113 12.94 -1.86 -9.08
C LEU A 113 13.74 -0.86 -9.94
N ALA A 114 13.70 0.42 -9.58
CA ALA A 114 14.39 1.48 -10.32
C ALA A 114 15.91 1.30 -10.29
N LEU A 115 16.48 1.00 -9.11
CA LEU A 115 17.91 0.81 -8.98
C LEU A 115 18.41 -0.52 -9.56
N ASN A 116 17.59 -1.58 -9.53
CA ASN A 116 17.90 -2.82 -10.26
C ASN A 116 18.14 -2.52 -11.75
N ARG A 117 17.33 -1.66 -12.34
CA ARG A 117 17.47 -1.20 -13.73
C ARG A 117 18.60 -0.19 -13.90
N LEU A 118 18.63 0.87 -13.09
CA LEU A 118 19.59 1.99 -13.21
C LEU A 118 21.04 1.53 -13.01
N TRP A 119 21.26 0.62 -12.06
CA TRP A 119 22.58 0.03 -11.77
C TRP A 119 22.86 -1.25 -12.57
N SER A 120 21.93 -1.68 -13.46
CA SER A 120 22.06 -2.88 -14.29
C SER A 120 22.38 -4.16 -13.49
N LEU A 121 21.67 -4.35 -12.36
CA LEU A 121 22.00 -5.44 -11.44
C LEU A 121 21.47 -6.80 -11.92
N GLY A 122 20.44 -6.85 -12.75
CA GLY A 122 19.84 -8.08 -13.30
C GLY A 122 19.24 -9.01 -12.24
N LEU A 123 18.79 -8.47 -11.11
CA LEU A 123 18.15 -9.29 -10.06
C LEU A 123 16.73 -9.67 -10.49
N SER A 124 16.37 -10.94 -10.22
CA SER A 124 15.01 -11.42 -10.48
C SER A 124 14.00 -10.82 -9.50
N ARG A 125 12.72 -10.86 -9.89
CA ARG A 125 11.59 -10.40 -9.05
C ARG A 125 11.59 -11.09 -7.69
N GLU A 126 11.82 -12.40 -7.64
CA GLU A 126 11.84 -13.17 -6.39
C GLU A 126 12.99 -12.72 -5.47
N LYS A 127 14.16 -12.38 -6.03
CA LYS A 127 15.27 -11.85 -5.23
C LYS A 127 14.94 -10.49 -4.67
N LEU A 128 14.34 -9.59 -5.49
CA LEU A 128 13.91 -8.27 -5.05
C LEU A 128 12.79 -8.35 -3.99
N MET A 129 11.84 -9.28 -4.13
CA MET A 129 10.80 -9.51 -3.11
C MET A 129 11.40 -9.95 -1.78
N ARG A 130 12.38 -10.87 -1.79
CA ARG A 130 13.08 -11.28 -0.56
C ARG A 130 13.84 -10.13 0.10
N LEU A 131 14.47 -9.26 -0.68
CA LEU A 131 15.11 -8.05 -0.16
C LEU A 131 14.06 -7.07 0.38
N GLY A 132 12.96 -6.91 -0.33
CA GLY A 132 11.84 -6.07 0.07
C GLY A 132 11.24 -6.48 1.42
N LEU A 133 11.11 -7.77 1.69
CA LEU A 133 10.58 -8.28 2.96
C LEU A 133 11.44 -7.83 4.17
N ARG A 134 12.74 -7.66 3.99
CA ARG A 134 13.66 -7.14 5.04
C ARG A 134 13.43 -5.65 5.35
N LEU A 135 12.79 -4.92 4.45
CA LEU A 135 12.46 -3.50 4.61
C LEU A 135 11.08 -3.31 5.23
N GLY A 136 10.12 -4.19 4.89
CA GLY A 136 8.77 -4.15 5.42
C GLY A 136 7.85 -5.21 4.81
N ALA A 137 6.82 -5.62 5.57
CA ALA A 137 5.90 -6.70 5.18
C ALA A 137 5.11 -6.40 3.89
N ASP A 138 4.78 -5.13 3.64
CA ASP A 138 4.04 -4.72 2.43
C ASP A 138 4.96 -4.49 1.20
N VAL A 139 6.30 -4.42 1.36
CA VAL A 139 7.20 -4.17 0.23
C VAL A 139 7.12 -5.25 -0.85
N PRO A 140 7.03 -6.56 -0.49
CA PRO A 140 6.94 -7.62 -1.49
C PRO A 140 5.79 -7.47 -2.48
N VAL A 141 4.58 -7.03 -2.08
CA VAL A 141 3.45 -6.92 -3.02
C VAL A 141 3.71 -5.86 -4.09
N PHE A 142 4.36 -4.76 -3.74
CA PHE A 142 4.72 -3.73 -4.73
C PHE A 142 5.79 -4.19 -5.72
N VAL A 143 6.75 -5.02 -5.27
CA VAL A 143 7.73 -5.67 -6.14
C VAL A 143 7.08 -6.75 -6.99
N PHE A 144 6.15 -7.53 -6.42
CA PHE A 144 5.36 -8.54 -7.14
C PHE A 144 4.62 -7.91 -8.32
N GLY A 145 4.06 -6.72 -8.10
CA GLY A 145 3.57 -5.84 -9.15
C GLY A 145 2.19 -6.18 -9.70
N GLU A 146 1.48 -7.15 -9.13
CA GLU A 146 0.09 -7.48 -9.47
C GLU A 146 -0.81 -7.36 -8.24
N ASN A 147 -2.11 -7.12 -8.46
CA ASN A 147 -3.09 -7.28 -7.41
C ASN A 147 -3.03 -8.72 -6.92
N ALA A 148 -3.08 -8.93 -5.61
CA ALA A 148 -2.76 -10.25 -5.07
C ALA A 148 -3.59 -10.61 -3.84
N PHE A 149 -4.03 -11.84 -3.78
CA PHE A 149 -4.38 -12.49 -2.54
C PHE A 149 -3.07 -12.82 -1.79
N ALA A 150 -3.03 -12.47 -0.52
CA ALA A 150 -1.83 -12.58 0.29
C ALA A 150 -2.10 -13.36 1.58
N GLU A 151 -1.15 -14.18 1.97
CA GLU A 151 -1.14 -14.97 3.20
C GLU A 151 0.19 -14.77 3.95
N GLY A 152 0.37 -15.46 5.06
CA GLY A 152 1.55 -15.31 5.91
C GLY A 152 1.49 -14.01 6.72
N VAL A 153 2.54 -13.20 6.67
CA VAL A 153 2.53 -11.81 7.17
C VAL A 153 2.17 -10.80 6.06
N GLY A 154 1.72 -11.30 4.88
CA GLY A 154 1.42 -10.55 3.67
C GLY A 154 2.39 -10.80 2.51
N GLU A 155 3.37 -11.71 2.69
CA GLU A 155 4.44 -11.99 1.74
C GLU A 155 4.16 -13.17 0.80
N GLN A 156 3.22 -14.05 1.13
CA GLN A 156 2.83 -15.19 0.29
C GLN A 156 1.76 -14.73 -0.70
N LEU A 157 2.21 -14.34 -1.88
CA LEU A 157 1.41 -13.63 -2.86
C LEU A 157 0.96 -14.54 -3.99
N GLN A 158 -0.33 -14.49 -4.32
CA GLN A 158 -0.90 -15.12 -5.50
C GLN A 158 -1.67 -14.06 -6.30
N ALA A 159 -1.32 -13.91 -7.58
CA ALA A 159 -1.98 -12.94 -8.47
C ALA A 159 -3.48 -13.15 -8.47
N PHE A 160 -4.22 -12.05 -8.36
CA PHE A 160 -5.67 -12.05 -8.36
C PHE A 160 -6.19 -10.94 -9.28
N PRO A 161 -6.74 -11.27 -10.45
CA PRO A 161 -7.27 -10.27 -11.37
C PRO A 161 -8.50 -9.59 -10.75
N LEU A 162 -8.49 -8.27 -10.73
CA LEU A 162 -9.59 -7.46 -10.23
C LEU A 162 -10.17 -6.61 -11.36
N PRO A 163 -11.49 -6.43 -11.42
CA PRO A 163 -12.14 -5.61 -12.45
C PRO A 163 -11.75 -4.14 -12.31
N ALA A 164 -11.99 -3.37 -13.38
CA ALA A 164 -11.86 -1.92 -13.32
C ALA A 164 -12.85 -1.35 -12.29
N THR A 165 -12.36 -0.57 -11.36
CA THR A 165 -13.15 0.00 -10.25
C THR A 165 -12.58 1.36 -9.90
N TRP A 166 -13.44 2.30 -9.56
CA TRP A 166 -13.07 3.60 -9.00
C TRP A 166 -13.24 3.56 -7.48
N TYR A 167 -12.43 4.30 -6.78
CA TYR A 167 -12.47 4.38 -5.33
C TYR A 167 -12.55 5.83 -4.88
N VAL A 168 -13.40 6.11 -3.91
CA VAL A 168 -13.25 7.28 -3.05
C VAL A 168 -12.40 6.85 -1.88
N VAL A 169 -11.30 7.54 -1.64
CA VAL A 169 -10.41 7.32 -0.49
C VAL A 169 -10.42 8.58 0.36
N LEU A 170 -10.89 8.48 1.61
CA LEU A 170 -10.90 9.57 2.57
C LEU A 170 -9.71 9.47 3.52
N PHE A 171 -9.24 10.63 3.96
CA PHE A 171 -8.06 10.79 4.82
C PHE A 171 -8.47 11.37 6.17
N PRO A 172 -8.91 10.54 7.14
CA PRO A 172 -9.16 11.01 8.51
C PRO A 172 -7.92 11.70 9.08
N PRO A 173 -8.06 12.87 9.76
CA PRO A 173 -6.94 13.66 10.26
C PRO A 173 -6.34 13.06 11.55
N VAL A 174 -6.09 11.75 11.56
CA VAL A 174 -5.52 11.02 12.71
C VAL A 174 -4.43 10.06 12.24
N HIS A 175 -3.40 9.90 13.06
CA HIS A 175 -2.36 8.90 12.86
C HIS A 175 -2.64 7.66 13.71
N VAL A 176 -2.63 6.49 13.09
CA VAL A 176 -2.87 5.20 13.76
C VAL A 176 -1.57 4.39 13.79
N PRO A 177 -0.89 4.29 14.94
CA PRO A 177 0.30 3.45 15.06
C PRO A 177 -0.05 1.96 14.92
N THR A 178 0.43 1.32 13.87
CA THR A 178 0.13 -0.08 13.53
C THR A 178 0.39 -1.03 14.69
N ALA A 179 1.51 -0.88 15.40
CA ALA A 179 1.85 -1.73 16.54
C ALA A 179 0.80 -1.66 17.66
N LYS A 180 0.22 -0.47 17.92
CA LYS A 180 -0.84 -0.29 18.93
C LYS A 180 -2.10 -1.07 18.59
N VAL A 181 -2.45 -1.17 17.32
CA VAL A 181 -3.62 -1.92 16.86
C VAL A 181 -3.39 -3.41 16.98
N PHE A 182 -2.25 -3.92 16.50
CA PHE A 182 -1.94 -5.35 16.55
C PHE A 182 -1.72 -5.90 17.97
N THR A 183 -1.32 -5.05 18.91
CA THR A 183 -1.17 -5.45 20.33
C THR A 183 -2.44 -5.28 21.17
N HIS A 184 -3.50 -4.69 20.59
CA HIS A 184 -4.72 -4.42 21.35
C HIS A 184 -5.42 -5.72 21.80
N PRO A 185 -5.87 -5.84 23.07
CA PRO A 185 -6.44 -7.08 23.61
C PRO A 185 -7.74 -7.51 22.91
N GLU A 186 -8.54 -6.58 22.43
CA GLU A 186 -9.81 -6.85 21.75
C GLU A 186 -9.66 -7.16 20.23
N LEU A 187 -8.44 -7.23 19.72
CA LEU A 187 -8.22 -7.60 18.32
C LEU A 187 -8.62 -9.06 18.10
N THR A 188 -9.50 -9.31 17.15
CA THR A 188 -9.81 -10.66 16.64
C THR A 188 -8.55 -11.25 16.00
N ARG A 189 -8.14 -12.47 16.41
CA ARG A 189 -6.91 -13.13 15.93
C ARG A 189 -7.10 -14.54 15.44
N ASP A 190 -8.34 -14.95 15.30
CA ASP A 190 -8.78 -16.31 14.98
C ASP A 190 -9.84 -16.31 13.86
N SER A 191 -9.78 -15.32 12.98
CA SER A 191 -10.64 -15.27 11.81
C SER A 191 -10.45 -16.51 10.95
N VAL A 192 -11.58 -17.10 10.55
CA VAL A 192 -11.57 -18.30 9.70
C VAL A 192 -10.89 -17.98 8.38
N SER A 193 -9.91 -18.81 8.02
CA SER A 193 -9.22 -18.68 6.74
C SER A 193 -10.18 -18.95 5.59
N ILE A 194 -10.13 -18.10 4.58
CA ILE A 194 -10.92 -18.22 3.35
C ILE A 194 -10.03 -18.71 2.21
N THR A 195 -10.60 -19.44 1.29
CA THR A 195 -9.87 -19.82 0.07
C THR A 195 -10.08 -18.75 -0.99
N MET A 196 -9.09 -18.53 -1.84
CA MET A 196 -9.19 -17.59 -2.94
C MET A 196 -10.39 -17.84 -3.86
N ARG A 197 -10.82 -19.11 -4.01
CA ARG A 197 -12.01 -19.51 -4.78
C ARG A 197 -13.33 -19.07 -4.13
N ALA A 198 -13.33 -18.82 -2.85
CA ALA A 198 -14.52 -18.38 -2.11
C ALA A 198 -14.74 -16.86 -2.16
N LEU A 199 -13.78 -16.12 -2.75
CA LEU A 199 -13.94 -14.68 -2.94
C LEU A 199 -15.00 -14.42 -4.00
N PRO A 200 -16.04 -13.60 -3.71
CA PRO A 200 -17.14 -13.32 -4.64
C PRO A 200 -16.73 -12.38 -5.78
N ILE A 201 -15.43 -12.26 -6.03
CA ILE A 201 -14.81 -11.29 -6.91
C ILE A 201 -14.58 -11.94 -8.28
N GLY A 202 -15.29 -11.49 -9.28
CA GLY A 202 -15.19 -11.98 -10.67
C GLY A 202 -16.44 -11.72 -11.48
N GLN A 203 -17.53 -11.29 -10.82
CA GLN A 203 -18.72 -10.82 -11.51
C GLN A 203 -18.74 -9.28 -11.48
N PRO A 204 -18.94 -8.60 -12.62
CA PRO A 204 -18.92 -7.13 -12.70
C PRO A 204 -19.84 -6.43 -11.71
N GLU A 205 -20.98 -7.07 -11.40
CA GLU A 205 -21.96 -6.60 -10.42
C GLU A 205 -21.47 -6.63 -8.96
N HIS A 206 -20.47 -7.44 -8.65
CA HIS A 206 -19.94 -7.58 -7.28
C HIS A 206 -18.56 -6.93 -7.09
N ALA A 207 -18.00 -6.33 -8.13
CA ALA A 207 -16.68 -5.69 -8.08
C ALA A 207 -16.59 -4.54 -7.07
N ALA A 208 -17.72 -3.86 -6.81
CA ALA A 208 -17.84 -2.81 -5.80
C ALA A 208 -18.44 -3.31 -4.48
N ASP A 209 -19.03 -4.50 -4.47
CA ASP A 209 -19.74 -5.04 -3.32
C ASP A 209 -18.91 -6.10 -2.58
N LEU A 210 -17.93 -5.64 -1.84
CA LEU A 210 -17.23 -6.44 -0.83
C LEU A 210 -18.01 -6.48 0.50
N SER A 211 -19.30 -6.11 0.48
CA SER A 211 -20.17 -6.01 1.64
C SER A 211 -20.63 -7.35 2.21
N GLY A 212 -20.18 -8.46 1.65
CA GLY A 212 -20.38 -9.78 2.25
C GLY A 212 -19.78 -9.81 3.66
N SER A 213 -20.54 -10.28 4.64
CA SER A 213 -20.16 -10.36 6.07
C SER A 213 -18.83 -11.10 6.34
N GLN A 214 -18.26 -11.74 5.32
CA GLN A 214 -16.99 -12.47 5.38
C GLN A 214 -15.77 -11.63 4.97
N LEU A 215 -15.96 -10.50 4.29
CA LEU A 215 -14.85 -9.66 3.81
C LEU A 215 -14.78 -8.36 4.61
N ARG A 216 -14.17 -8.42 5.78
CA ARG A 216 -13.98 -7.28 6.67
C ARG A 216 -12.49 -7.02 6.94
N ASN A 217 -12.21 -5.88 7.52
CA ASN A 217 -10.90 -5.61 8.10
C ASN A 217 -10.99 -5.84 9.62
N ASP A 218 -10.34 -6.89 10.13
CA ASP A 218 -10.39 -7.26 11.56
C ASP A 218 -9.78 -6.16 12.46
N LEU A 219 -8.92 -5.30 11.92
CA LEU A 219 -8.34 -4.17 12.66
C LEU A 219 -9.34 -3.01 12.83
N GLN A 220 -10.37 -2.93 11.97
CA GLN A 220 -11.28 -1.79 11.89
C GLN A 220 -12.04 -1.55 13.18
N SER A 221 -12.55 -2.59 13.85
CA SER A 221 -13.31 -2.45 15.08
C SER A 221 -12.48 -1.80 16.20
N VAL A 222 -11.24 -2.25 16.34
CA VAL A 222 -10.28 -1.69 17.32
C VAL A 222 -9.94 -0.24 16.98
N VAL A 223 -9.67 0.03 15.71
CA VAL A 223 -9.31 1.39 15.27
C VAL A 223 -10.47 2.35 15.44
N CYS A 224 -11.69 1.97 15.07
CA CYS A 224 -12.89 2.79 15.26
C CYS A 224 -13.15 3.11 16.74
N LYS A 225 -12.86 2.18 17.65
CA LYS A 225 -12.97 2.40 19.09
C LYS A 225 -11.93 3.39 19.62
N LEU A 226 -10.69 3.26 19.15
CA LEU A 226 -9.57 4.11 19.60
C LEU A 226 -9.57 5.49 18.92
N TYR A 227 -10.09 5.57 17.71
CA TYR A 227 -10.06 6.76 16.85
C TYR A 227 -11.45 7.02 16.24
N PRO A 228 -12.38 7.67 16.97
CA PRO A 228 -13.75 7.92 16.52
C PRO A 228 -13.86 8.63 15.17
N GLU A 229 -12.84 9.42 14.79
CA GLU A 229 -12.77 10.06 13.47
C GLU A 229 -12.76 9.07 12.32
N VAL A 230 -12.13 7.90 12.49
CA VAL A 230 -12.15 6.83 11.47
C VAL A 230 -13.56 6.26 11.34
N ALA A 231 -14.22 5.98 12.46
CA ALA A 231 -15.62 5.51 12.47
C ALA A 231 -16.56 6.52 11.80
N ARG A 232 -16.37 7.82 12.08
CA ARG A 232 -17.14 8.91 11.45
C ARG A 232 -16.95 8.90 9.93
N HIS A 233 -15.72 8.80 9.43
CA HIS A 233 -15.44 8.80 7.99
C HIS A 233 -16.02 7.54 7.30
N ILE A 234 -15.98 6.37 7.94
CA ILE A 234 -16.65 5.17 7.44
C ILE A 234 -18.16 5.40 7.34
N ALA A 235 -18.80 5.94 8.39
CA ALA A 235 -20.23 6.19 8.41
C ALA A 235 -20.67 7.21 7.36
N LEU A 236 -19.86 8.24 7.09
CA LEU A 236 -20.11 9.21 6.04
C LEU A 236 -20.04 8.57 4.66
N LEU A 237 -18.97 7.81 4.38
CA LEU A 237 -18.75 7.18 3.09
C LEU A 237 -19.73 6.03 2.83
N ALA A 238 -20.19 5.34 3.88
CA ALA A 238 -21.16 4.25 3.80
C ALA A 238 -22.53 4.66 3.24
N LYS A 239 -22.83 5.96 3.16
CA LYS A 239 -24.04 6.47 2.50
C LYS A 239 -24.02 6.32 0.98
N TYR A 240 -22.83 6.14 0.40
CA TYR A 240 -22.60 6.07 -1.05
C TYR A 240 -22.19 4.67 -1.53
N GLY A 241 -21.79 3.77 -0.63
CA GLY A 241 -21.37 2.41 -0.97
C GLY A 241 -20.78 1.66 0.21
N ALA A 242 -20.35 0.43 0.00
CA ALA A 242 -19.70 -0.36 1.02
C ALA A 242 -18.36 0.28 1.41
N ALA A 243 -18.30 0.89 2.60
CA ALA A 243 -17.12 1.58 3.10
C ALA A 243 -16.33 0.73 4.08
N ALA A 244 -15.01 0.73 3.95
CA ALA A 244 -14.10 0.00 4.82
C ALA A 244 -12.81 0.79 5.08
N MET A 245 -12.11 0.44 6.16
CA MET A 245 -10.77 0.92 6.45
C MET A 245 -9.73 0.08 5.72
N THR A 246 -8.68 0.70 5.18
CA THR A 246 -7.56 -0.03 4.57
C THR A 246 -6.39 -0.21 5.54
N GLY A 247 -5.78 -1.40 5.52
CA GLY A 247 -4.64 -1.72 6.37
C GLY A 247 -4.94 -1.51 7.85
N SER A 248 -4.00 -0.91 8.58
CA SER A 248 -4.17 -0.53 9.98
C SER A 248 -4.86 0.85 10.17
N GLY A 249 -5.36 1.44 9.09
CA GLY A 249 -5.93 2.78 9.09
C GLY A 249 -4.85 3.88 8.97
N ALA A 250 -5.24 5.15 8.98
CA ALA A 250 -6.60 5.68 9.22
C ALA A 250 -7.48 5.77 7.97
N CYS A 251 -6.93 5.65 6.74
CA CYS A 251 -7.69 5.85 5.51
C CYS A 251 -8.84 4.86 5.36
N VAL A 252 -9.95 5.39 4.83
CA VAL A 252 -11.16 4.61 4.54
C VAL A 252 -11.49 4.73 3.05
N PHE A 253 -12.12 3.73 2.48
CA PHE A 253 -12.45 3.71 1.06
C PHE A 253 -13.81 3.09 0.79
N ALA A 254 -14.38 3.42 -0.37
CA ALA A 254 -15.51 2.71 -0.98
C ALA A 254 -15.30 2.58 -2.48
N GLY A 255 -15.77 1.49 -3.07
CA GLY A 255 -15.68 1.22 -4.50
C GLY A 255 -16.90 1.74 -5.27
N PHE A 256 -16.65 2.16 -6.53
CA PHE A 256 -17.66 2.68 -7.46
C PHE A 256 -17.42 2.10 -8.85
N ALA A 257 -18.50 1.77 -9.56
CA ALA A 257 -18.42 1.28 -10.93
C ALA A 257 -17.99 2.38 -11.93
N ALA A 258 -18.32 3.64 -11.66
CA ALA A 258 -18.04 4.77 -12.55
C ALA A 258 -17.31 5.91 -11.82
N ARG A 259 -16.42 6.59 -12.56
CA ARG A 259 -15.68 7.75 -12.08
C ARG A 259 -16.60 8.88 -11.61
N ASP A 260 -17.62 9.18 -12.41
CA ASP A 260 -18.52 10.31 -12.14
C ASP A 260 -19.28 10.08 -10.83
N ALA A 261 -19.72 8.85 -10.56
CA ALA A 261 -20.39 8.51 -9.29
C ALA A 261 -19.44 8.72 -8.10
N ALA A 262 -18.18 8.29 -8.21
CA ALA A 262 -17.16 8.53 -7.18
C ALA A 262 -16.88 10.03 -6.98
N GLN A 263 -16.82 10.81 -8.07
CA GLN A 263 -16.60 12.25 -8.01
C GLN A 263 -17.76 13.00 -7.35
N VAL A 264 -19.01 12.63 -7.65
CA VAL A 264 -20.20 13.20 -7.00
C VAL A 264 -20.16 12.92 -5.51
N ALA A 265 -19.96 11.67 -5.12
CA ALA A 265 -19.88 11.26 -3.72
C ALA A 265 -18.79 12.04 -2.95
N LEU A 266 -17.59 12.18 -3.53
CA LEU A 266 -16.51 12.92 -2.87
C LEU A 266 -16.82 14.40 -2.73
N ARG A 267 -17.38 15.07 -3.76
CA ARG A 267 -17.76 16.49 -3.70
C ARG A 267 -18.80 16.74 -2.63
N GLU A 268 -19.87 15.95 -2.59
CA GLU A 268 -20.92 16.09 -1.57
C GLU A 268 -20.36 15.90 -0.15
N LEU A 269 -19.43 14.96 0.04
CA LEU A 269 -18.77 14.74 1.32
C LEU A 269 -17.87 15.92 1.71
N GLN A 270 -17.16 16.52 0.76
CA GLN A 270 -16.30 17.69 0.99
C GLN A 270 -17.13 18.94 1.31
N ASP A 271 -18.21 19.16 0.56
CA ASP A 271 -19.07 20.33 0.75
C ASP A 271 -19.83 20.30 2.09
N LEU A 272 -20.22 19.10 2.55
CA LEU A 272 -21.06 18.97 3.74
C LEU A 272 -20.27 18.72 5.04
N PHE A 273 -19.08 18.15 4.98
CA PHE A 273 -18.41 17.58 6.17
C PHE A 273 -16.93 17.93 6.31
N GLU A 274 -16.37 18.78 5.45
CA GLU A 274 -14.94 19.20 5.46
C GLU A 274 -13.95 18.02 5.43
N VAL A 275 -14.29 16.93 4.75
CA VAL A 275 -13.42 15.77 4.66
C VAL A 275 -12.34 15.96 3.59
N ARG A 276 -11.17 15.36 3.80
CA ARG A 276 -10.10 15.29 2.81
C ARG A 276 -10.12 13.91 2.13
N GLY A 277 -9.95 13.89 0.83
CA GLY A 277 -9.94 12.63 0.09
C GLY A 277 -9.65 12.82 -1.40
N VAL A 278 -9.59 11.71 -2.10
CA VAL A 278 -9.38 11.65 -3.56
C VAL A 278 -10.29 10.61 -4.20
N VAL A 279 -10.55 10.80 -5.49
CA VAL A 279 -11.04 9.71 -6.34
C VAL A 279 -9.82 9.07 -7.01
N ALA A 280 -9.69 7.76 -6.90
CA ALA A 280 -8.59 7.00 -7.47
C ALA A 280 -9.11 5.83 -8.32
N GLN A 281 -8.42 5.53 -9.41
CA GLN A 281 -8.71 4.35 -10.25
C GLN A 281 -7.92 3.14 -9.74
N GLY A 282 -8.56 1.99 -9.68
CA GLY A 282 -7.86 0.75 -9.43
C GLY A 282 -6.98 0.34 -10.60
N LEU A 283 -5.71 0.10 -10.34
CA LEU A 283 -4.73 -0.32 -11.34
C LEU A 283 -4.78 -1.85 -11.53
N MET A 284 -4.59 -2.32 -12.75
CA MET A 284 -4.47 -3.75 -13.02
C MET A 284 -3.13 -4.31 -12.53
N LYS A 285 -2.05 -3.52 -12.68
CA LYS A 285 -0.68 -3.85 -12.33
C LYS A 285 0.07 -2.60 -11.85
N HIS A 286 1.16 -2.83 -11.13
CA HIS A 286 2.12 -1.78 -10.80
C HIS A 286 2.72 -1.16 -12.08
N PRO A 287 2.89 0.17 -12.17
CA PRO A 287 3.43 0.81 -13.38
C PRO A 287 4.82 0.32 -13.82
N LEU A 288 5.61 -0.20 -12.89
CA LEU A 288 6.94 -0.77 -13.17
C LEU A 288 6.94 -2.30 -13.28
N HIS A 289 5.76 -2.92 -13.43
CA HIS A 289 5.64 -4.39 -13.47
C HIS A 289 6.58 -5.03 -14.48
N ASP A 290 6.69 -4.49 -15.68
CA ASP A 290 7.46 -5.10 -16.77
C ASP A 290 8.98 -4.78 -16.71
N TRP A 291 9.47 -4.23 -15.60
CA TRP A 291 10.89 -3.89 -15.44
C TRP A 291 11.75 -5.06 -14.94
N VAL A 292 11.14 -6.13 -14.45
CA VAL A 292 11.79 -7.38 -13.98
C VAL A 292 10.99 -8.61 -14.39
#